data_773e3255babffbde6a6047c8cf7a7939
#
_entry.id   773e3255babffbde6a6047c8cf7a7939
#
_cell.length_a   1.000
_cell.length_b   1.000
_cell.length_c   1.000
_cell.angle_alpha   90.00
_cell.angle_beta   90.00
_cell.angle_gamma   90.00
#
_symmetry.space_group_name_H-M   'P 1'
#
loop_
_entity.id
_entity.type
_entity.pdbx_description
1 polymer ?
#
loop_
_entity_poly.entity_id
_entity_poly.type
_entity_poly.pdbx_seq_one_letter_code
_entity_poly.pdbx_strand_id
1 'polypeptide(L)' 'MFGKVIKIFGDTIYVQNLAGKAETGVLGYHVVFNDANRQIVGEIENIDAESVEILLIGEIINNTFI' A
#
# COMPACT_ATOMS: atom_id res chain seq x y z
N MET A 1 -3.35 -10.30 4.29
CA MET A 1 -3.82 -9.13 5.04
C MET A 1 -2.66 -8.25 5.42
N PHE A 2 -2.86 -6.94 5.35
CA PHE A 2 -1.82 -5.97 5.65
C PHE A 2 -2.11 -5.31 7.00
N GLY A 3 -1.06 -5.02 7.73
CA GLY A 3 -1.16 -4.42 9.05
C GLY A 3 -0.73 -2.95 9.05
N LYS A 4 0.09 -2.61 10.01
CA LYS A 4 0.51 -1.22 10.22
C LYS A 4 1.58 -0.80 9.22
N VAL A 5 1.63 0.49 8.93
CA VAL A 5 2.74 1.09 8.20
C VAL A 5 4.00 0.96 9.05
N ILE A 6 5.05 0.36 8.48
CA ILE A 6 6.33 0.16 9.17
C ILE A 6 7.23 1.38 8.96
N LYS A 7 7.32 1.84 7.71
CA LYS A 7 8.11 3.02 7.38
C LYS A 7 7.65 3.61 6.05
N ILE A 8 7.98 4.86 5.83
CA ILE A 8 7.73 5.58 4.59
C ILE A 8 9.08 6.11 4.08
N PHE A 9 9.36 5.87 2.81
CA PHE A 9 10.57 6.33 2.17
C PHE A 9 10.25 6.88 0.79
N GLY A 10 10.28 8.20 0.64
CA GLY A 10 9.86 8.83 -0.61
C GLY A 10 8.41 8.53 -0.91
N ASP A 11 8.14 7.96 -2.07
CA ASP A 11 6.80 7.58 -2.51
C ASP A 11 6.47 6.12 -2.20
N THR A 12 7.33 5.44 -1.43
CA THR A 12 7.14 4.04 -1.10
C THR A 12 6.75 3.89 0.36
N ILE A 13 5.71 3.09 0.60
CA ILE A 13 5.25 2.75 1.95
C ILE A 13 5.52 1.27 2.17
N TYR A 14 6.10 0.95 3.32
CA TYR A 14 6.29 -0.42 3.77
C TYR A 14 5.26 -0.74 4.84
N VAL A 15 4.44 -1.75 4.57
CA VAL A 15 3.34 -2.15 5.44
C VAL A 15 3.62 -3.55 5.96
N GLN A 16 3.23 -3.79 7.20
CA GLN A 16 3.39 -5.10 7.81
C GLN A 16 2.58 -6.16 7.06
N ASN A 17 3.21 -7.28 6.74
CA ASN A 17 2.53 -8.41 6.12
C ASN A 17 2.04 -9.37 7.21
N LEU A 18 0.76 -9.27 7.57
CA LEU A 18 0.18 -10.11 8.61
C LEU A 18 -0.03 -11.56 8.17
N ALA A 19 -0.01 -11.82 6.88
CA ALA A 19 -0.14 -13.18 6.36
C ALA A 19 1.14 -13.99 6.53
N GLY A 20 2.30 -13.31 6.66
CA GLY A 20 3.59 -13.97 6.86
C GLY A 20 4.08 -14.75 5.65
N LYS A 21 3.58 -14.45 4.46
CA LYS A 21 3.90 -15.15 3.24
C LYS A 21 4.33 -14.19 2.15
N ALA A 22 5.29 -14.62 1.35
CA ALA A 22 5.64 -13.92 0.13
C ALA A 22 4.65 -14.34 -0.97
N GLU A 23 3.75 -13.47 -1.35
CA GLU A 23 2.78 -13.72 -2.41
C GLU A 23 3.06 -12.83 -3.61
N THR A 24 3.26 -13.42 -4.76
CA THR A 24 3.52 -12.65 -5.98
C THR A 24 2.28 -12.45 -6.84
N GLY A 25 1.21 -13.18 -6.57
CA GLY A 25 -0.02 -13.09 -7.36
C GLY A 25 -0.75 -11.77 -7.26
N VAL A 26 -0.42 -10.94 -6.26
CA VAL A 26 -1.05 -9.62 -6.08
C VAL A 26 -0.14 -8.45 -6.47
N LEU A 27 1.03 -8.73 -7.06
CA LEU A 27 1.90 -7.66 -7.56
C LEU A 27 1.17 -6.86 -8.64
N GLY A 28 1.28 -5.55 -8.56
CA GLY A 28 0.59 -4.64 -9.46
C GLY A 28 -0.85 -4.32 -9.05
N TYR A 29 -1.39 -4.98 -8.03
CA TYR A 29 -2.72 -4.66 -7.54
C TYR A 29 -2.70 -3.32 -6.82
N HIS A 30 -3.81 -2.59 -6.93
CA HIS A 30 -3.97 -1.32 -6.23
C HIS A 30 -4.54 -1.53 -4.84
N VAL A 31 -4.08 -0.73 -3.92
CA VAL A 31 -4.59 -0.69 -2.56
C VAL A 31 -5.00 0.73 -2.21
N VAL A 32 -5.95 0.86 -1.31
CA VAL A 32 -6.45 2.16 -0.89
C VAL A 32 -6.25 2.28 0.62
N PHE A 33 -5.64 3.39 1.04
CA PHE A 33 -5.50 3.74 2.45
C PHE A 33 -6.47 4.87 2.77
N ASN A 34 -7.21 4.73 3.85
CA ASN A 34 -8.09 5.79 4.33
C ASN A 34 -7.32 6.68 5.30
N ASP A 35 -7.36 7.97 5.05
CA ASP A 35 -6.70 8.96 5.90
C ASP A 35 -7.58 10.20 6.01
N ALA A 36 -8.20 10.39 7.17
CA ALA A 36 -9.08 11.53 7.47
C ALA A 36 -10.11 11.75 6.35
N ASN A 37 -9.91 12.78 5.53
CA ASN A 37 -10.86 13.20 4.50
C ASN A 37 -10.48 12.74 3.09
N ARG A 38 -9.47 11.86 2.99
CA ARG A 38 -8.98 11.44 1.68
C ARG A 38 -8.64 9.96 1.67
N GLN A 39 -8.50 9.43 0.48
CA GLN A 39 -8.00 8.07 0.26
C GLN A 39 -6.71 8.15 -0.53
N ILE A 40 -5.71 7.41 -0.11
CA ILE A 40 -4.42 7.36 -0.79
C ILE A 40 -4.35 6.04 -1.56
N VAL A 41 -4.04 6.12 -2.83
CA VAL A 41 -3.98 4.95 -3.71
C VAL A 41 -2.54 4.55 -3.94
N GLY A 42 -2.23 3.28 -3.77
CA GLY A 42 -0.92 2.73 -4.03
C GLY A 42 -0.98 1.48 -4.88
N GLU A 43 0.18 1.06 -5.39
CA GLU A 43 0.35 -0.15 -6.17
C GLU A 43 1.32 -1.07 -5.45
N ILE A 44 0.98 -2.34 -5.32
CA ILE A 44 1.84 -3.32 -4.67
C ILE A 44 3.03 -3.63 -5.58
N GLU A 45 4.22 -3.28 -5.13
CA GLU A 45 5.47 -3.45 -5.86
C GLU A 45 6.20 -4.72 -5.49
N ASN A 46 6.16 -5.09 -4.21
CA ASN A 46 6.85 -6.26 -3.71
C ASN A 46 6.21 -6.76 -2.43
N ILE A 47 6.24 -8.07 -2.22
CA ILE A 47 5.73 -8.70 -1.01
C ILE A 47 6.75 -9.72 -0.53
N ASP A 48 7.17 -9.58 0.72
CA ASP A 48 7.93 -10.63 1.38
C ASP A 48 7.21 -11.08 2.66
N ALA A 49 7.81 -11.97 3.42
CA ALA A 49 7.16 -12.55 4.59
C ALA A 49 6.87 -11.53 5.69
N GLU A 50 7.63 -10.45 5.76
CA GLU A 50 7.53 -9.46 6.84
C GLU A 50 6.83 -8.19 6.42
N SER A 51 7.00 -7.78 5.17
CA SER A 51 6.50 -6.49 4.71
C SER A 51 5.99 -6.51 3.28
N VAL A 52 5.16 -5.52 2.98
CA VAL A 52 4.65 -5.25 1.64
C VAL A 52 5.13 -3.88 1.24
N GLU A 53 5.75 -3.79 0.08
CA GLU A 53 6.25 -2.54 -0.47
C GLU A 53 5.21 -1.98 -1.43
N ILE A 54 4.73 -0.78 -1.16
CA ILE A 54 3.64 -0.15 -1.90
C ILE A 54 4.10 1.20 -2.43
N LEU A 55 4.01 1.37 -3.74
CA LEU A 55 4.31 2.65 -4.38
C LEU A 55 3.05 3.50 -4.40
N LEU A 56 3.15 4.72 -3.86
CA LEU A 56 2.03 5.66 -3.90
C LEU A 56 1.87 6.22 -5.30
N ILE A 57 0.66 6.17 -5.84
CA ILE A 57 0.38 6.63 -7.21
C ILE A 57 -0.63 7.76 -7.27
N GLY A 58 -1.33 8.08 -6.18
CA GLY A 58 -2.27 9.20 -6.19
C GLY A 58 -3.16 9.25 -4.98
N GLU A 59 -4.12 10.16 -5.02
CA GLU A 59 -5.10 10.36 -3.96
C GLU A 59 -6.50 10.48 -4.55
N ILE A 60 -7.49 10.15 -3.72
CA ILE A 60 -8.90 10.42 -4.04
C ILE A 60 -9.40 11.44 -3.02
N ILE A 61 -9.78 12.61 -3.51
CA ILE A 61 -10.33 13.69 -2.70
C ILE A 61 -11.69 14.04 -3.27
N ASN A 62 -12.73 14.00 -2.44
CA ASN A 62 -14.11 14.28 -2.88
C ASN A 62 -14.50 13.46 -4.11
N ASN A 63 -14.15 12.17 -4.12
CA ASN A 63 -14.41 11.24 -5.22
C ASN A 63 -13.70 11.58 -6.53
N THR A 64 -12.63 12.38 -6.46
CA THR A 64 -11.81 12.74 -7.62
C THR A 64 -10.40 12.19 -7.43
N PHE A 65 -9.94 11.38 -8.36
CA PHE A 65 -8.57 10.87 -8.35
C PHE A 65 -7.61 11.94 -8.87
N ILE A 66 -6.54 12.13 -8.12
CA ILE A 66 -5.53 13.15 -8.46
C ILE A 66 -4.19 12.49 -8.72
#